data_219173c9f85f87aae8546c91a593a457
#
_entry.id   219173c9f85f87aae8546c91a593a457
#
_cell.length_a   1.000
_cell.length_b   1.000
_cell.length_c   1.000
_cell.angle_alpha   90.00
_cell.angle_beta   90.00
_cell.angle_gamma   90.00
#
_symmetry.space_group_name_H-M   'P 1'
#
loop_
_entity.id
_entity.type
_entity.pdbx_description
1 polymer ?
#
loop_
_entity_poly.entity_id
_entity_poly.type
_entity_poly.pdbx_seq_one_letter_code
_entity_poly.pdbx_strand_id
1 'polypeptide(L)'
;KKNKKNRSRLKGKKKIYKKKYKKYKKYKKKNKKTKKTKKNTKNLYCSPKNKNEFLDFSCYKPEMLHKMKAIWNKRHPSMSINSNNLKEIWNSLGHYMKNSCSSESCWIKNNLFKNNFTANEMKNIFSPKQPTEWEKNPNEWLSSIEILELMKQYEDAYKCFQFIGPTPIDFDERLAYGECVWDDLCNLNLKEKIDKRINKIGIIFNLDTHDKPGSHWTCMFINLKLKEIYYFDSYGDDLTPKRVKTLAKRIQEQSKEFGKPYEFKINRIRHQYTRSECGMYCLFFIIQMIKDVPFSRFNKKVRDKHMRHLRNVYFNKKK
;
A
#
# COMPACT_ATOMS: atom_id res chain seq x y z
N LYS A 1 26.93 -44.04 -3.93
CA LYS A 1 27.34 -42.60 -3.76
C LYS A 1 26.19 -41.60 -3.95
N LYS A 2 25.11 -41.87 -4.73
CA LYS A 2 23.94 -40.96 -4.93
C LYS A 2 23.13 -40.69 -3.65
N ASN A 3 22.97 -41.66 -2.75
CA ASN A 3 22.15 -41.51 -1.53
C ASN A 3 22.78 -40.63 -0.43
N LYS A 4 24.10 -40.49 -0.39
CA LYS A 4 24.78 -39.58 0.57
C LYS A 4 24.65 -38.09 0.18
N LYS A 5 24.67 -37.77 -1.13
CA LYS A 5 24.49 -36.36 -1.64
C LYS A 5 23.07 -35.85 -1.41
N ASN A 6 22.03 -36.67 -1.49
CA ASN A 6 20.65 -36.25 -1.22
C ASN A 6 20.40 -35.99 0.27
N ARG A 7 21.00 -36.77 1.19
CA ARG A 7 20.89 -36.52 2.63
C ARG A 7 21.59 -35.24 3.08
N SER A 8 22.71 -34.85 2.48
CA SER A 8 23.42 -33.61 2.79
C SER A 8 22.65 -32.37 2.29
N ARG A 9 22.02 -32.45 1.09
CA ARG A 9 21.15 -31.37 0.55
C ARG A 9 19.89 -31.13 1.40
N LEU A 10 19.28 -32.20 1.94
CA LEU A 10 18.13 -32.10 2.84
C LEU A 10 18.51 -31.53 4.22
N LYS A 11 19.71 -31.87 4.74
CA LYS A 11 20.22 -31.28 5.99
C LYS A 11 20.53 -29.78 5.84
N GLY A 12 21.08 -29.36 4.69
CA GLY A 12 21.32 -27.96 4.37
C GLY A 12 20.02 -27.14 4.28
N LYS A 13 18.99 -27.65 3.59
CA LYS A 13 17.68 -26.99 3.52
C LYS A 13 17.01 -26.86 4.89
N LYS A 14 17.08 -27.88 5.75
CA LYS A 14 16.56 -27.82 7.13
C LYS A 14 17.30 -26.80 8.00
N LYS A 15 18.61 -26.60 7.81
CA LYS A 15 19.42 -25.61 8.54
C LYS A 15 19.06 -24.19 8.15
N ILE A 16 18.81 -23.93 6.85
CA ILE A 16 18.37 -22.62 6.32
C ILE A 16 16.96 -22.29 6.82
N TYR A 17 16.05 -23.26 6.81
CA TYR A 17 14.69 -23.10 7.35
C TYR A 17 14.69 -22.77 8.86
N LYS A 18 15.51 -23.47 9.65
CA LYS A 18 15.67 -23.18 11.09
C LYS A 18 16.24 -21.77 11.35
N LYS A 19 17.18 -21.31 10.52
CA LYS A 19 17.77 -19.96 10.63
C LYS A 19 16.75 -18.87 10.28
N LYS A 20 15.96 -19.07 9.20
CA LYS A 20 14.86 -18.16 8.82
C LYS A 20 13.76 -18.12 9.88
N TYR A 21 13.40 -19.28 10.45
CA TYR A 21 12.38 -19.38 11.50
C TYR A 21 12.81 -18.75 12.84
N LYS A 22 14.10 -18.86 13.21
CA LYS A 22 14.68 -18.14 14.37
C LYS A 22 14.66 -16.62 14.17
N LYS A 23 14.98 -16.13 12.96
CA LYS A 23 14.93 -14.70 12.62
C LYS A 23 13.49 -14.17 12.68
N TYR A 24 12.51 -14.95 12.21
CA TYR A 24 11.07 -14.65 12.31
C TYR A 24 10.56 -14.64 13.76
N LYS A 25 10.98 -15.60 14.62
CA LYS A 25 10.65 -15.59 16.06
C LYS A 25 11.25 -14.37 16.77
N LYS A 26 12.47 -13.95 16.40
CA LYS A 26 13.13 -12.76 16.97
C LYS A 26 12.41 -11.47 16.54
N TYR A 27 11.94 -11.40 15.28
CA TYR A 27 11.09 -10.33 14.77
C TYR A 27 9.74 -10.28 15.50
N LYS A 28 9.09 -11.42 15.71
CA LYS A 28 7.82 -11.53 16.47
C LYS A 28 7.97 -11.15 17.95
N LYS A 29 9.12 -11.48 18.60
CA LYS A 29 9.42 -11.08 19.99
C LYS A 29 9.67 -9.57 20.10
N LYS A 30 10.35 -8.96 19.11
CA LYS A 30 10.57 -7.51 19.04
C LYS A 30 9.24 -6.76 18.87
N ASN A 31 8.34 -7.25 18.00
CA ASN A 31 7.01 -6.67 17.80
C ASN A 31 6.04 -6.94 18.98
N LYS A 32 6.25 -7.98 19.81
CA LYS A 32 5.45 -8.18 21.02
C LYS A 32 5.88 -7.22 22.16
N LYS A 33 7.16 -6.81 22.24
CA LYS A 33 7.62 -5.82 23.20
C LYS A 33 7.09 -4.41 22.89
N THR A 34 6.88 -4.07 21.60
CA THR A 34 6.26 -2.80 21.20
C THR A 34 4.74 -2.76 21.38
N LYS A 35 4.08 -3.91 21.67
CA LYS A 35 2.64 -3.97 21.94
C LYS A 35 2.20 -3.53 23.34
N LYS A 36 3.13 -3.21 24.27
CA LYS A 36 2.79 -2.81 25.64
C LYS A 36 2.60 -1.30 25.85
N THR A 37 2.72 -0.48 24.80
CA THR A 37 2.38 0.96 24.86
C THR A 37 1.21 1.30 23.95
N LYS A 38 0.07 0.60 24.12
CA LYS A 38 -1.22 1.07 23.61
C LYS A 38 -1.79 2.09 24.59
N LYS A 39 -1.24 3.30 24.62
CA LYS A 39 -1.93 4.49 25.10
C LYS A 39 -2.33 5.33 23.89
N ASN A 40 -3.64 5.45 23.67
CA ASN A 40 -4.35 6.46 22.86
C ASN A 40 -3.56 7.05 21.68
N THR A 41 -3.20 6.25 20.67
CA THR A 41 -2.97 6.79 19.35
C THR A 41 -4.33 7.18 18.79
N LYS A 42 -4.67 8.49 18.83
CA LYS A 42 -5.69 9.05 17.94
C LYS A 42 -5.42 8.45 16.55
N ASN A 43 -6.46 8.00 15.86
CA ASN A 43 -6.31 7.48 14.51
C ASN A 43 -5.66 8.56 13.63
N LEU A 44 -4.37 8.45 13.44
CA LEU A 44 -3.62 9.30 12.52
C LEU A 44 -3.84 8.74 11.13
N TYR A 45 -4.56 9.47 10.32
CA TYR A 45 -4.83 9.14 8.91
C TYR A 45 -3.68 9.64 8.02
N CYS A 46 -2.46 9.24 8.33
CA CYS A 46 -1.29 9.65 7.58
C CYS A 46 -1.16 8.87 6.28
N SER A 47 -0.69 9.55 5.23
CA SER A 47 -0.22 8.86 4.03
C SER A 47 0.96 7.94 4.37
N PRO A 48 1.26 6.95 3.53
CA PRO A 48 2.44 6.11 3.71
C PRO A 48 3.71 6.97 3.68
N LYS A 49 4.68 6.65 4.54
CA LYS A 49 5.97 7.33 4.64
C LYS A 49 7.09 6.33 4.76
N ASN A 50 8.29 6.72 4.35
CA ASN A 50 9.51 6.01 4.68
C ASN A 50 9.74 5.99 6.19
N LYS A 51 10.39 4.94 6.70
CA LYS A 51 10.63 4.75 8.14
C LYS A 51 11.33 5.94 8.81
N ASN A 52 12.16 6.67 8.09
CA ASN A 52 12.95 7.80 8.62
C ASN A 52 12.16 9.11 8.71
N GLU A 53 10.99 9.21 8.09
CA GLU A 53 10.14 10.40 8.09
C GLU A 53 8.92 10.27 9.01
N PHE A 54 8.83 9.16 9.76
CA PHE A 54 7.65 8.82 10.53
C PHE A 54 7.73 9.37 11.96
N LEU A 55 6.83 10.31 12.28
CA LEU A 55 6.52 10.68 13.65
C LEU A 55 5.33 9.84 14.14
N ASP A 56 5.47 9.18 15.29
CA ASP A 56 4.45 8.27 15.85
C ASP A 56 3.20 9.00 16.36
N PHE A 57 3.26 10.32 16.45
CA PHE A 57 2.21 11.20 16.98
C PHE A 57 1.63 12.20 15.96
N SER A 58 2.22 12.37 14.78
CA SER A 58 1.83 13.36 13.78
C SER A 58 1.99 12.88 12.34
N CYS A 59 1.12 13.35 11.45
CA CYS A 59 1.26 13.18 10.01
C CYS A 59 2.19 14.22 9.37
N TYR A 60 2.49 15.30 10.06
CA TYR A 60 3.37 16.35 9.57
C TYR A 60 4.84 15.91 9.60
N LYS A 61 5.65 16.43 8.67
CA LYS A 61 7.10 16.34 8.73
C LYS A 61 7.65 17.29 9.80
N PRO A 62 8.84 17.04 10.36
CA PRO A 62 9.48 17.93 11.34
C PRO A 62 9.51 19.38 10.91
N GLU A 63 9.91 19.64 9.66
CA GLU A 63 10.01 21.00 9.09
C GLU A 63 8.67 21.72 9.06
N MET A 64 7.59 20.98 8.78
CA MET A 64 6.24 21.56 8.77
C MET A 64 5.79 21.97 10.17
N LEU A 65 6.09 21.19 11.22
CA LEU A 65 5.75 21.54 12.59
C LEU A 65 6.52 22.80 13.04
N HIS A 66 7.80 22.91 12.69
CA HIS A 66 8.57 24.14 12.96
C HIS A 66 8.01 25.34 12.22
N LYS A 67 7.64 25.20 10.95
CA LYS A 67 7.01 26.26 10.16
C LYS A 67 5.66 26.68 10.75
N MET A 68 4.83 25.72 11.17
CA MET A 68 3.55 25.99 11.86
C MET A 68 3.77 26.73 13.19
N LYS A 69 4.78 26.34 13.97
CA LYS A 69 5.18 27.07 15.20
C LYS A 69 5.54 28.52 14.89
N ALA A 70 6.37 28.75 13.88
CA ALA A 70 6.79 30.12 13.49
C ALA A 70 5.59 30.97 13.09
N ILE A 71 4.68 30.44 12.27
CA ILE A 71 3.44 31.13 11.86
C ILE A 71 2.56 31.44 13.07
N TRP A 72 2.40 30.46 13.99
CA TRP A 72 1.63 30.63 15.21
C TRP A 72 2.20 31.75 16.07
N ASN A 73 3.49 31.71 16.37
CA ASN A 73 4.17 32.71 17.23
C ASN A 73 4.11 34.14 16.67
N LYS A 74 4.23 34.26 15.33
CA LYS A 74 4.09 35.56 14.67
C LYS A 74 2.70 36.18 14.86
N ARG A 75 1.66 35.36 14.90
CA ARG A 75 0.26 35.81 15.04
C ARG A 75 -0.19 35.96 16.51
N HIS A 76 0.46 35.21 17.41
CA HIS A 76 0.08 35.13 18.83
C HIS A 76 1.31 35.30 19.73
N PRO A 77 1.94 36.51 19.79
CA PRO A 77 3.18 36.71 20.58
C PRO A 77 3.01 36.40 22.08
N SER A 78 1.83 36.67 22.66
CA SER A 78 1.52 36.40 24.06
C SER A 78 1.28 34.92 24.38
N MET A 79 1.09 34.10 23.36
CA MET A 79 0.90 32.64 23.48
C MET A 79 1.92 31.87 22.67
N SER A 80 3.15 32.33 22.66
CA SER A 80 4.25 31.75 21.90
C SER A 80 4.62 30.37 22.35
N ILE A 81 4.91 29.49 21.40
CA ILE A 81 5.45 28.16 21.62
C ILE A 81 6.98 28.27 21.64
N ASN A 82 7.61 28.13 22.82
CA ASN A 82 9.06 28.30 22.97
C ASN A 82 9.85 27.02 22.72
N SER A 83 9.23 25.85 22.96
CA SER A 83 9.89 24.55 22.79
C SER A 83 10.31 24.28 21.34
N ASN A 84 11.48 23.63 21.17
CA ASN A 84 11.92 23.04 19.90
C ASN A 84 11.63 21.54 19.81
N ASN A 85 11.10 20.93 20.86
CA ASN A 85 10.69 19.54 20.84
C ASN A 85 9.44 19.37 19.97
N LEU A 86 9.52 18.54 18.94
CA LEU A 86 8.45 18.36 17.97
C LEU A 86 7.12 17.91 18.59
N LYS A 87 7.17 17.08 19.62
CA LYS A 87 5.96 16.59 20.30
C LYS A 87 5.32 17.67 21.15
N GLU A 88 6.13 18.52 21.77
CA GLU A 88 5.64 19.67 22.53
C GLU A 88 5.05 20.75 21.62
N ILE A 89 5.68 21.04 20.48
CA ILE A 89 5.12 21.89 19.42
C ILE A 89 3.75 21.36 19.00
N TRP A 90 3.67 20.09 18.67
CA TRP A 90 2.43 19.44 18.26
C TRP A 90 1.34 19.51 19.33
N ASN A 91 1.68 19.23 20.58
CA ASN A 91 0.75 19.32 21.71
C ASN A 91 0.22 20.75 21.90
N SER A 92 1.09 21.75 21.83
CA SER A 92 0.74 23.16 21.99
C SER A 92 -0.18 23.63 20.85
N LEU A 93 0.17 23.31 19.59
CA LEU A 93 -0.70 23.59 18.45
C LEU A 93 -2.06 22.89 18.61
N GLY A 94 -2.08 21.62 19.05
CA GLY A 94 -3.32 20.89 19.30
C GLY A 94 -4.17 21.48 20.41
N HIS A 95 -3.55 22.00 21.43
CA HIS A 95 -4.23 22.70 22.54
C HIS A 95 -4.89 24.01 22.03
N TYR A 96 -4.12 24.84 21.34
CA TYR A 96 -4.58 26.14 20.85
C TYR A 96 -5.62 26.01 19.73
N MET A 97 -5.47 25.01 18.86
CA MET A 97 -6.40 24.76 17.75
C MET A 97 -7.66 24.00 18.14
N LYS A 98 -7.77 23.52 19.39
CA LYS A 98 -8.83 22.60 19.83
C LYS A 98 -10.26 23.08 19.54
N ASN A 99 -10.50 24.38 19.68
CA ASN A 99 -11.84 24.95 19.49
C ASN A 99 -12.20 25.15 18.02
N SER A 100 -11.21 25.30 17.13
CA SER A 100 -11.41 25.53 15.69
C SER A 100 -11.17 24.27 14.84
N CYS A 101 -10.37 23.33 15.33
CA CYS A 101 -9.95 22.15 14.57
C CYS A 101 -9.74 20.93 15.46
N SER A 102 -10.53 19.89 15.21
CA SER A 102 -10.47 18.62 15.96
C SER A 102 -9.40 17.63 15.44
N SER A 103 -8.76 17.91 14.29
CA SER A 103 -7.80 17.00 13.64
C SER A 103 -6.68 17.75 12.93
N GLU A 104 -5.52 17.08 12.74
CA GLU A 104 -4.40 17.66 11.99
C GLU A 104 -4.79 18.05 10.55
N SER A 105 -5.62 17.23 9.89
CA SER A 105 -6.10 17.55 8.55
C SER A 105 -6.94 18.83 8.47
N CYS A 106 -7.51 19.27 9.59
CA CYS A 106 -8.17 20.56 9.72
C CYS A 106 -7.15 21.70 9.92
N TRP A 107 -6.07 21.48 10.70
CA TRP A 107 -5.10 22.56 10.98
C TRP A 107 -4.54 23.19 9.72
N ILE A 108 -4.03 22.37 8.77
CA ILE A 108 -3.41 22.89 7.55
C ILE A 108 -4.39 23.64 6.64
N LYS A 109 -5.69 23.39 6.79
CA LYS A 109 -6.76 24.07 6.04
C LYS A 109 -7.28 25.31 6.73
N ASN A 110 -6.91 25.51 8.00
CA ASN A 110 -7.30 26.71 8.74
C ASN A 110 -6.69 27.95 8.10
N ASN A 111 -7.40 29.06 8.14
CA ASN A 111 -6.99 30.34 7.54
C ASN A 111 -5.61 30.81 8.01
N LEU A 112 -5.19 30.42 9.23
CA LEU A 112 -3.87 30.73 9.75
C LEU A 112 -2.76 30.07 8.95
N PHE A 113 -2.97 28.85 8.43
CA PHE A 113 -1.92 28.03 7.84
C PHE A 113 -2.04 27.86 6.32
N LYS A 114 -3.27 27.80 5.77
CA LYS A 114 -3.53 27.36 4.39
C LYS A 114 -2.73 28.08 3.31
N ASN A 115 -2.45 29.37 3.50
CA ASN A 115 -1.73 30.20 2.52
C ASN A 115 -0.20 30.20 2.74
N ASN A 116 0.28 29.49 3.75
CA ASN A 116 1.69 29.45 4.12
C ASN A 116 2.40 28.19 3.65
N PHE A 117 1.69 27.25 3.03
CA PHE A 117 2.24 26.01 2.53
C PHE A 117 1.97 25.89 1.03
N THR A 118 2.96 25.45 0.28
CA THR A 118 2.83 25.14 -1.13
C THR A 118 2.00 23.88 -1.35
N ALA A 119 1.43 23.73 -2.56
CA ALA A 119 0.72 22.52 -2.93
C ALA A 119 1.60 21.25 -2.76
N ASN A 120 2.90 21.36 -3.04
CA ASN A 120 3.85 20.26 -2.88
C ASN A 120 4.09 19.89 -1.41
N GLU A 121 4.20 20.87 -0.50
CA GLU A 121 4.31 20.65 0.94
C GLU A 121 3.04 19.97 1.50
N MET A 122 1.87 20.32 0.95
CA MET A 122 0.57 19.75 1.36
C MET A 122 0.26 18.37 0.74
N LYS A 123 0.98 18.01 -0.34
CA LYS A 123 0.78 16.74 -1.02
C LYS A 123 1.16 15.59 -0.08
N ASN A 124 0.33 14.56 -0.07
CA ASN A 124 0.62 13.30 0.62
C ASN A 124 0.95 13.41 2.13
N ILE A 125 0.34 14.35 2.84
CA ILE A 125 0.43 14.38 4.32
C ILE A 125 -0.52 13.35 4.92
N PHE A 126 -1.75 13.30 4.41
CA PHE A 126 -2.83 12.46 4.92
C PHE A 126 -3.25 11.44 3.88
N SER A 127 -3.79 10.31 4.35
CA SER A 127 -4.45 9.32 3.49
C SER A 127 -5.53 9.98 2.63
N PRO A 128 -5.92 9.38 1.49
CA PRO A 128 -7.01 9.87 0.68
C PRO A 128 -8.29 10.04 1.49
N LYS A 129 -9.17 10.92 1.06
CA LYS A 129 -10.47 11.08 1.72
C LYS A 129 -11.36 9.89 1.45
N GLN A 130 -12.18 9.53 2.43
CA GLN A 130 -13.28 8.61 2.17
C GLN A 130 -14.28 9.24 1.21
N PRO A 131 -14.81 8.47 0.23
CA PRO A 131 -15.95 8.90 -0.57
C PRO A 131 -17.14 9.27 0.31
N THR A 132 -17.93 10.25 -0.11
CA THR A 132 -19.14 10.67 0.62
C THR A 132 -20.20 9.58 0.67
N GLU A 133 -20.22 8.72 -0.34
CA GLU A 133 -21.13 7.57 -0.48
C GLU A 133 -20.98 6.60 0.70
N TRP A 134 -19.75 6.48 1.28
CA TRP A 134 -19.49 5.60 2.41
C TRP A 134 -20.15 6.08 3.72
N GLU A 135 -20.61 7.32 3.80
CA GLU A 135 -21.42 7.81 4.93
C GLU A 135 -22.80 7.13 4.95
N LYS A 136 -23.37 6.89 3.76
CA LYS A 136 -24.66 6.21 3.58
C LYS A 136 -24.50 4.69 3.52
N ASN A 137 -23.49 4.21 2.80
CA ASN A 137 -23.16 2.79 2.65
C ASN A 137 -21.70 2.51 3.02
N PRO A 138 -21.40 2.18 4.30
CA PRO A 138 -20.03 1.90 4.75
C PRO A 138 -19.35 0.69 4.06
N ASN A 139 -20.14 -0.13 3.40
CA ASN A 139 -19.67 -1.31 2.65
C ASN A 139 -19.67 -1.06 1.13
N GLU A 140 -19.80 0.18 0.67
CA GLU A 140 -19.72 0.50 -0.75
C GLU A 140 -18.40 0.01 -1.37
N TRP A 141 -18.46 -0.40 -2.60
CA TRP A 141 -17.28 -0.87 -3.34
C TRP A 141 -16.26 0.26 -3.48
N LEU A 142 -15.00 -0.12 -3.58
CA LEU A 142 -13.96 0.79 -4.03
C LEU A 142 -14.10 0.99 -5.54
N SER A 143 -14.12 2.24 -5.97
CA SER A 143 -13.97 2.58 -7.37
C SER A 143 -12.50 2.60 -7.78
N SER A 144 -12.25 2.78 -9.07
CA SER A 144 -10.90 2.97 -9.62
C SER A 144 -10.21 4.20 -9.03
N ILE A 145 -10.98 5.24 -8.65
CA ILE A 145 -10.45 6.50 -8.12
C ILE A 145 -9.78 6.28 -6.77
N GLU A 146 -10.47 5.68 -5.80
CA GLU A 146 -9.91 5.43 -4.46
C GLU A 146 -8.69 4.51 -4.51
N ILE A 147 -8.75 3.49 -5.37
CA ILE A 147 -7.62 2.57 -5.59
C ILE A 147 -6.41 3.36 -6.09
N LEU A 148 -6.59 4.18 -7.13
CA LEU A 148 -5.53 4.96 -7.74
C LEU A 148 -4.94 5.99 -6.78
N GLU A 149 -5.78 6.75 -6.08
CA GLU A 149 -5.33 7.77 -5.12
C GLU A 149 -4.47 7.17 -4.01
N LEU A 150 -4.88 6.02 -3.44
CA LEU A 150 -4.10 5.36 -2.41
C LEU A 150 -2.78 4.81 -2.97
N MET A 151 -2.81 4.12 -4.12
CA MET A 151 -1.62 3.50 -4.69
C MET A 151 -0.58 4.52 -5.14
N LYS A 152 -0.99 5.69 -5.65
CA LYS A 152 -0.07 6.82 -5.95
C LYS A 152 0.68 7.29 -4.71
N GLN A 153 0.04 7.33 -3.55
CA GLN A 153 0.75 7.67 -2.31
C GLN A 153 1.80 6.61 -1.92
N TYR A 154 1.55 5.32 -2.24
CA TYR A 154 2.55 4.28 -2.05
C TYR A 154 3.70 4.36 -3.04
N GLU A 155 3.48 4.75 -4.30
CA GLU A 155 4.55 5.05 -5.26
C GLU A 155 5.43 6.21 -4.80
N ASP A 156 4.80 7.28 -4.30
CA ASP A 156 5.52 8.44 -3.79
C ASP A 156 6.41 8.08 -2.58
N ALA A 157 5.94 7.19 -1.71
CA ALA A 157 6.66 6.75 -0.52
C ALA A 157 7.72 5.67 -0.79
N TYR A 158 7.53 4.84 -1.81
CA TYR A 158 8.39 3.70 -2.13
C TYR A 158 8.89 3.80 -3.56
N LYS A 159 9.98 4.56 -3.79
CA LYS A 159 10.52 4.87 -5.13
C LYS A 159 10.93 3.65 -5.96
N CYS A 160 11.05 2.48 -5.35
CA CYS A 160 11.29 1.21 -6.04
C CYS A 160 9.99 0.47 -6.43
N PHE A 161 8.82 1.03 -6.17
CA PHE A 161 7.51 0.47 -6.46
C PHE A 161 6.83 1.27 -7.56
N GLN A 162 6.19 0.57 -8.48
CA GLN A 162 5.28 1.14 -9.49
C GLN A 162 3.91 0.46 -9.40
N PHE A 163 2.86 1.25 -9.49
CA PHE A 163 1.49 0.78 -9.62
C PHE A 163 1.02 0.92 -11.06
N ILE A 164 0.40 -0.12 -11.62
CA ILE A 164 -0.22 -0.13 -12.94
C ILE A 164 -1.71 -0.47 -12.77
N GLY A 165 -2.56 0.40 -13.23
CA GLY A 165 -4.01 0.25 -13.11
C GLY A 165 -4.65 1.28 -12.16
N PRO A 166 -5.86 1.01 -11.66
CA PRO A 166 -6.69 -0.18 -11.92
C PRO A 166 -7.06 -0.29 -13.39
N THR A 167 -6.98 -1.50 -13.93
CA THR A 167 -7.21 -1.78 -15.36
C THR A 167 -8.33 -2.81 -15.55
N PRO A 168 -9.12 -2.74 -16.62
CA PRO A 168 -10.03 -3.82 -16.98
C PRO A 168 -9.28 -5.08 -17.39
N ILE A 169 -9.96 -6.23 -17.40
CA ILE A 169 -9.32 -7.50 -17.69
C ILE A 169 -8.82 -7.61 -19.15
N ASP A 170 -9.42 -6.88 -20.05
CA ASP A 170 -9.11 -6.82 -21.47
C ASP A 170 -8.05 -5.75 -21.82
N PHE A 171 -7.17 -5.44 -20.86
CA PHE A 171 -6.11 -4.42 -20.95
C PHE A 171 -5.25 -4.51 -22.22
N ASP A 172 -5.10 -5.70 -22.83
CA ASP A 172 -4.32 -5.99 -24.02
C ASP A 172 -5.18 -6.07 -25.30
N GLU A 173 -6.47 -5.75 -25.22
CA GLU A 173 -7.34 -5.61 -26.39
C GLU A 173 -6.89 -4.42 -27.23
N ARG A 174 -6.91 -4.58 -28.57
CA ARG A 174 -6.60 -3.52 -29.50
C ARG A 174 -7.89 -2.77 -29.88
N LEU A 175 -7.90 -1.47 -29.65
CA LEU A 175 -8.97 -0.58 -30.11
C LEU A 175 -8.88 -0.30 -31.59
N ALA A 176 -9.89 0.37 -32.16
CA ALA A 176 -10.03 0.62 -33.61
C ALA A 176 -8.79 1.29 -34.23
N TYR A 177 -8.07 2.12 -33.50
CA TYR A 177 -6.86 2.81 -33.96
C TYR A 177 -5.55 2.08 -33.61
N GLY A 178 -5.62 0.83 -33.13
CA GLY A 178 -4.48 0.00 -32.82
C GLY A 178 -3.87 0.20 -31.42
N GLU A 179 -4.37 1.16 -30.65
CA GLU A 179 -3.99 1.38 -29.24
C GLU A 179 -4.52 0.25 -28.36
N CYS A 180 -3.81 -0.04 -27.29
CA CYS A 180 -4.31 -0.97 -26.26
C CYS A 180 -5.31 -0.28 -25.33
N VAL A 181 -6.27 -1.04 -24.81
CA VAL A 181 -7.17 -0.57 -23.75
C VAL A 181 -6.38 -0.01 -22.56
N TRP A 182 -5.21 -0.59 -22.25
CA TRP A 182 -4.31 -0.09 -21.21
C TRP A 182 -2.83 -0.22 -21.61
N ASP A 183 -2.28 0.82 -22.22
CA ASP A 183 -0.95 0.82 -22.83
C ASP A 183 0.18 0.44 -21.87
N ASP A 184 0.22 0.99 -20.66
CA ASP A 184 1.27 0.70 -19.67
C ASP A 184 1.42 -0.79 -19.35
N LEU A 185 0.33 -1.54 -19.40
CA LEU A 185 0.31 -2.97 -19.13
C LEU A 185 0.47 -3.80 -20.40
N CYS A 186 -0.13 -3.34 -21.50
CA CYS A 186 0.00 -3.95 -22.82
C CYS A 186 1.48 -3.96 -23.25
N ASN A 187 2.18 -2.85 -23.05
CA ASN A 187 3.58 -2.63 -23.44
C ASN A 187 4.57 -2.81 -22.28
N LEU A 188 4.16 -3.53 -21.21
CA LEU A 188 5.03 -3.74 -20.05
C LEU A 188 6.36 -4.37 -20.45
N ASN A 189 7.47 -3.66 -20.19
CA ASN A 189 8.83 -4.08 -20.45
C ASN A 189 9.63 -4.15 -19.13
N LEU A 190 10.07 -5.36 -18.75
CA LEU A 190 10.79 -5.57 -17.49
C LEU A 190 12.16 -4.90 -17.46
N LYS A 191 12.87 -4.88 -18.59
CA LYS A 191 14.19 -4.24 -18.70
C LYS A 191 14.09 -2.76 -18.38
N GLU A 192 13.13 -2.06 -19.02
CA GLU A 192 12.87 -0.65 -18.76
C GLU A 192 12.58 -0.38 -17.27
N LYS A 193 11.81 -1.26 -16.61
CA LYS A 193 11.50 -1.09 -15.18
C LYS A 193 12.73 -1.26 -14.31
N ILE A 194 13.58 -2.25 -14.62
CA ILE A 194 14.86 -2.48 -13.94
C ILE A 194 15.79 -1.29 -14.10
N ASP A 195 15.93 -0.76 -15.30
CA ASP A 195 16.77 0.40 -15.62
C ASP A 195 16.32 1.65 -14.85
N LYS A 196 15.00 1.82 -14.68
CA LYS A 196 14.38 2.85 -13.82
C LYS A 196 14.45 2.54 -12.32
N ARG A 197 15.18 1.50 -11.91
CA ARG A 197 15.32 1.05 -10.50
C ARG A 197 13.99 0.63 -9.84
N ILE A 198 12.98 0.34 -10.62
CA ILE A 198 11.74 -0.29 -10.14
C ILE A 198 12.05 -1.77 -9.90
N ASN A 199 11.68 -2.27 -8.74
CA ASN A 199 11.85 -3.68 -8.41
C ASN A 199 10.59 -4.34 -7.84
N LYS A 200 9.52 -3.58 -7.72
CA LYS A 200 8.21 -4.03 -7.27
C LYS A 200 7.14 -3.39 -8.17
N ILE A 201 6.28 -4.21 -8.74
CA ILE A 201 5.17 -3.73 -9.58
C ILE A 201 3.88 -4.32 -9.02
N GLY A 202 2.90 -3.46 -8.74
CA GLY A 202 1.55 -3.86 -8.33
C GLY A 202 0.55 -3.57 -9.45
N ILE A 203 -0.35 -4.50 -9.72
CA ILE A 203 -1.38 -4.38 -10.75
C ILE A 203 -2.71 -4.76 -10.12
N ILE A 204 -3.76 -3.97 -10.36
CA ILE A 204 -5.14 -4.32 -9.97
C ILE A 204 -5.98 -4.42 -11.22
N PHE A 205 -6.73 -5.52 -11.35
CA PHE A 205 -7.62 -5.81 -12.47
C PHE A 205 -9.07 -5.75 -12.01
N ASN A 206 -9.93 -5.12 -12.80
CA ASN A 206 -11.35 -5.44 -12.78
C ASN A 206 -11.59 -6.64 -13.69
N LEU A 207 -12.37 -7.62 -13.28
CA LEU A 207 -12.64 -8.81 -14.09
C LEU A 207 -13.60 -8.57 -15.25
N ASP A 208 -14.26 -7.41 -15.28
CA ASP A 208 -15.03 -6.98 -16.45
C ASP A 208 -14.15 -6.30 -17.50
N THR A 209 -14.63 -6.29 -18.74
CA THR A 209 -14.05 -5.56 -19.86
C THR A 209 -14.27 -4.05 -19.73
N HIS A 210 -13.52 -3.26 -20.49
CA HIS A 210 -13.52 -1.78 -20.42
C HIS A 210 -14.89 -1.14 -20.69
N ASP A 211 -15.77 -1.82 -21.39
CA ASP A 211 -17.13 -1.41 -21.75
C ASP A 211 -18.19 -1.75 -20.68
N LYS A 212 -17.78 -2.37 -19.55
CA LYS A 212 -18.68 -2.80 -18.47
C LYS A 212 -18.46 -2.03 -17.18
N PRO A 213 -19.48 -1.99 -16.31
CA PRO A 213 -19.42 -1.19 -15.07
C PRO A 213 -18.44 -1.73 -14.02
N GLY A 214 -17.98 -2.98 -14.13
CA GLY A 214 -17.10 -3.64 -13.19
C GLY A 214 -17.82 -4.63 -12.27
N SER A 215 -17.14 -5.75 -11.94
CA SER A 215 -17.71 -6.85 -11.16
C SER A 215 -16.87 -7.29 -9.97
N HIS A 216 -15.54 -7.42 -10.16
CA HIS A 216 -14.65 -7.93 -9.12
C HIS A 216 -13.22 -7.44 -9.30
N TRP A 217 -12.58 -7.09 -8.17
CA TRP A 217 -11.18 -6.67 -8.14
C TRP A 217 -10.28 -7.83 -7.77
N THR A 218 -9.28 -8.09 -8.60
CA THR A 218 -8.17 -9.01 -8.33
C THR A 218 -6.84 -8.29 -8.53
N CYS A 219 -5.72 -8.87 -8.12
CA CYS A 219 -4.45 -8.18 -8.29
C CYS A 219 -3.27 -9.13 -8.57
N MET A 220 -2.24 -8.56 -9.18
CA MET A 220 -0.95 -9.18 -9.39
C MET A 220 0.14 -8.33 -8.74
N PHE A 221 1.17 -8.99 -8.23
CA PHE A 221 2.36 -8.33 -7.74
C PHE A 221 3.61 -9.00 -8.30
N ILE A 222 4.52 -8.22 -8.88
CA ILE A 222 5.77 -8.70 -9.45
C ILE A 222 6.91 -8.21 -8.56
N ASN A 223 7.70 -9.13 -8.04
CA ASN A 223 8.90 -8.83 -7.28
C ASN A 223 10.13 -9.20 -8.11
N LEU A 224 10.76 -8.21 -8.74
CA LEU A 224 11.88 -8.40 -9.64
C LEU A 224 13.12 -8.90 -8.88
N LYS A 225 13.30 -8.52 -7.61
CA LYS A 225 14.41 -8.98 -6.77
C LYS A 225 14.29 -10.45 -6.38
N LEU A 226 13.08 -10.88 -6.03
CA LEU A 226 12.81 -12.28 -5.68
C LEU A 226 12.60 -13.17 -6.90
N LYS A 227 12.43 -12.56 -8.08
CA LYS A 227 12.09 -13.24 -9.32
C LYS A 227 10.78 -14.03 -9.20
N GLU A 228 9.77 -13.39 -8.65
CA GLU A 228 8.48 -14.00 -8.35
C GLU A 228 7.32 -13.11 -8.83
N ILE A 229 6.30 -13.73 -9.38
CA ILE A 229 5.01 -13.14 -9.78
C ILE A 229 3.95 -13.73 -8.88
N TYR A 230 3.07 -12.91 -8.33
CA TYR A 230 2.01 -13.35 -7.44
C TYR A 230 0.66 -12.90 -7.98
N TYR A 231 -0.27 -13.82 -8.09
CA TYR A 231 -1.67 -13.49 -8.35
C TYR A 231 -2.49 -13.70 -7.09
N PHE A 232 -3.33 -12.75 -6.78
CA PHE A 232 -4.18 -12.77 -5.60
C PHE A 232 -5.62 -12.43 -5.98
N ASP A 233 -6.50 -13.39 -5.73
CA ASP A 233 -7.94 -13.21 -5.68
C ASP A 233 -8.41 -13.51 -4.26
N SER A 234 -9.18 -12.60 -3.68
CA SER A 234 -9.71 -12.74 -2.32
C SER A 234 -10.70 -13.88 -2.15
N TYR A 235 -11.34 -14.34 -3.24
CA TYR A 235 -12.17 -15.55 -3.22
C TYR A 235 -11.35 -16.85 -3.19
N GLY A 236 -10.06 -16.78 -3.56
CA GLY A 236 -9.19 -17.97 -3.59
C GLY A 236 -9.60 -18.97 -4.68
N ASP A 237 -10.24 -18.47 -5.73
CA ASP A 237 -10.72 -19.29 -6.82
C ASP A 237 -9.56 -19.91 -7.61
N ASP A 238 -9.74 -21.15 -8.08
CA ASP A 238 -8.79 -21.85 -8.92
C ASP A 238 -8.75 -21.32 -10.36
N LEU A 239 -9.75 -20.54 -10.75
CA LEU A 239 -9.92 -20.00 -12.10
C LEU A 239 -9.19 -18.66 -12.28
N THR A 240 -7.86 -18.69 -12.30
CA THR A 240 -7.09 -17.52 -12.72
C THR A 240 -7.48 -17.12 -14.16
N PRO A 241 -7.89 -15.85 -14.43
CA PRO A 241 -8.31 -15.41 -15.74
C PRO A 241 -7.26 -15.67 -16.83
N LYS A 242 -7.73 -16.02 -18.05
CA LYS A 242 -6.83 -16.36 -19.17
C LYS A 242 -5.84 -15.22 -19.47
N ARG A 243 -6.31 -13.96 -19.53
CA ARG A 243 -5.47 -12.79 -19.80
C ARG A 243 -4.40 -12.58 -18.73
N VAL A 244 -4.72 -12.83 -17.44
CA VAL A 244 -3.74 -12.79 -16.35
C VAL A 244 -2.66 -13.87 -16.50
N LYS A 245 -3.06 -15.10 -16.91
CA LYS A 245 -2.09 -16.18 -17.21
C LYS A 245 -1.19 -15.82 -18.40
N THR A 246 -1.76 -15.21 -19.44
CA THR A 246 -1.01 -14.75 -20.62
C THR A 246 -0.01 -13.67 -20.24
N LEU A 247 -0.42 -12.69 -19.41
CA LEU A 247 0.48 -11.67 -18.89
C LEU A 247 1.62 -12.29 -18.06
N ALA A 248 1.29 -13.21 -17.17
CA ALA A 248 2.31 -13.91 -16.36
C ALA A 248 3.34 -14.64 -17.24
N LYS A 249 2.88 -15.34 -18.29
CA LYS A 249 3.76 -15.99 -19.26
C LYS A 249 4.65 -14.98 -20.01
N ARG A 250 4.09 -13.85 -20.45
CA ARG A 250 4.87 -12.79 -21.12
C ARG A 250 5.96 -12.24 -20.20
N ILE A 251 5.65 -12.04 -18.92
CA ILE A 251 6.63 -11.60 -17.92
C ILE A 251 7.70 -12.69 -17.70
N GLN A 252 7.32 -13.95 -17.65
CA GLN A 252 8.27 -15.08 -17.52
C GLN A 252 9.22 -15.17 -18.72
N GLU A 253 8.72 -14.97 -19.95
CA GLU A 253 9.57 -14.93 -21.15
C GLU A 253 10.57 -13.77 -21.09
N GLN A 254 10.13 -12.55 -20.84
CA GLN A 254 11.03 -11.40 -20.68
C GLN A 254 12.06 -11.63 -19.56
N SER A 255 11.69 -12.34 -18.50
CA SER A 255 12.57 -12.56 -17.36
C SER A 255 13.70 -13.54 -17.64
N LYS A 256 13.65 -14.32 -18.74
CA LYS A 256 14.74 -15.23 -19.18
C LYS A 256 16.03 -14.46 -19.48
N GLU A 257 15.92 -13.23 -19.97
CA GLU A 257 17.06 -12.35 -20.21
C GLU A 257 17.85 -12.02 -18.93
N PHE A 258 17.20 -12.13 -17.78
CA PHE A 258 17.78 -11.87 -16.46
C PHE A 258 18.10 -13.16 -15.68
N GLY A 259 18.23 -14.29 -16.40
CA GLY A 259 18.56 -15.60 -15.87
C GLY A 259 17.42 -16.59 -15.96
N LYS A 260 16.89 -17.09 -14.82
CA LYS A 260 15.77 -18.04 -14.83
C LYS A 260 14.42 -17.34 -14.92
N PRO A 261 13.40 -17.94 -15.55
CA PRO A 261 12.04 -17.44 -15.55
C PRO A 261 11.51 -17.20 -14.14
N TYR A 262 10.73 -16.14 -13.96
CA TYR A 262 10.12 -15.84 -12.67
C TYR A 262 9.10 -16.89 -12.27
N GLU A 263 9.06 -17.24 -10.97
CA GLU A 263 8.11 -18.20 -10.45
C GLU A 263 6.73 -17.56 -10.31
N PHE A 264 5.69 -18.17 -10.93
CA PHE A 264 4.31 -17.70 -10.82
C PHE A 264 3.60 -18.43 -9.68
N LYS A 265 3.09 -17.68 -8.71
CA LYS A 265 2.41 -18.16 -7.50
C LYS A 265 1.01 -17.57 -7.43
N ILE A 266 0.05 -18.41 -7.05
CA ILE A 266 -1.37 -18.05 -7.01
C ILE A 266 -1.89 -18.26 -5.59
N ASN A 267 -2.70 -17.31 -5.10
CA ASN A 267 -3.46 -17.49 -3.87
C ASN A 267 -4.59 -18.51 -4.10
N ARG A 268 -4.65 -19.52 -3.23
CA ARG A 268 -5.66 -20.60 -3.26
C ARG A 268 -6.55 -20.57 -2.01
N ILE A 269 -6.37 -19.59 -1.16
CA ILE A 269 -7.11 -19.49 0.10
C ILE A 269 -8.21 -18.44 -0.04
N ARG A 270 -9.44 -18.85 0.23
CA ARG A 270 -10.55 -17.90 0.30
C ARG A 270 -10.47 -17.05 1.55
N HIS A 271 -10.33 -15.74 1.35
CA HIS A 271 -10.28 -14.72 2.40
C HIS A 271 -11.61 -14.00 2.54
N GLN A 272 -12.20 -13.61 1.41
CA GLN A 272 -13.44 -12.83 1.32
C GLN A 272 -14.68 -13.73 1.37
N TYR A 273 -15.64 -13.32 2.20
CA TYR A 273 -16.95 -13.95 2.33
C TYR A 273 -18.10 -12.93 2.18
N THR A 274 -17.80 -11.64 2.21
CA THR A 274 -18.72 -10.55 1.89
C THR A 274 -18.53 -10.11 0.44
N ARG A 275 -19.52 -9.36 -0.12
CA ARG A 275 -19.49 -9.00 -1.55
C ARG A 275 -18.74 -7.70 -1.86
N SER A 276 -18.31 -6.91 -0.86
CA SER A 276 -17.86 -5.52 -1.06
C SER A 276 -16.38 -5.27 -0.85
N GLU A 277 -15.61 -6.25 -0.35
CA GLU A 277 -14.25 -5.98 0.14
C GLU A 277 -13.12 -6.36 -0.84
N CYS A 278 -13.43 -6.81 -2.07
CA CYS A 278 -12.41 -7.26 -3.02
C CYS A 278 -11.32 -6.21 -3.29
N GLY A 279 -11.70 -4.96 -3.54
CA GLY A 279 -10.76 -3.85 -3.70
C GLY A 279 -9.88 -3.62 -2.46
N MET A 280 -10.46 -3.72 -1.26
CA MET A 280 -9.70 -3.61 -0.01
C MET A 280 -8.71 -4.77 0.17
N TYR A 281 -9.06 -5.98 -0.26
CA TYR A 281 -8.15 -7.12 -0.25
C TYR A 281 -6.99 -6.93 -1.21
N CYS A 282 -7.25 -6.39 -2.42
CA CYS A 282 -6.21 -6.06 -3.40
C CYS A 282 -5.23 -5.01 -2.84
N LEU A 283 -5.74 -3.92 -2.28
CA LEU A 283 -4.93 -2.89 -1.64
C LEU A 283 -4.10 -3.47 -0.48
N PHE A 284 -4.74 -4.25 0.39
CA PHE A 284 -4.06 -4.89 1.51
C PHE A 284 -2.94 -5.82 1.04
N PHE A 285 -3.21 -6.66 0.04
CA PHE A 285 -2.23 -7.58 -0.52
C PHE A 285 -1.01 -6.82 -1.06
N ILE A 286 -1.22 -5.87 -1.98
CA ILE A 286 -0.14 -5.08 -2.59
C ILE A 286 0.67 -4.35 -1.52
N ILE A 287 0.01 -3.70 -0.55
CA ILE A 287 0.68 -2.99 0.54
C ILE A 287 1.54 -3.93 1.41
N GLN A 288 1.07 -5.16 1.68
CA GLN A 288 1.88 -6.13 2.42
C GLN A 288 3.09 -6.57 1.60
N MET A 289 2.93 -6.77 0.28
CA MET A 289 4.03 -7.15 -0.61
C MET A 289 5.06 -6.02 -0.77
N ILE A 290 4.64 -4.75 -0.85
CA ILE A 290 5.54 -3.59 -0.83
C ILE A 290 6.40 -3.60 0.45
N LYS A 291 5.83 -3.99 1.59
CA LYS A 291 6.49 -4.07 2.90
C LYS A 291 7.29 -5.36 3.11
N ASP A 292 7.53 -6.14 2.06
CA ASP A 292 8.27 -7.41 2.10
C ASP A 292 7.67 -8.46 3.06
N VAL A 293 6.34 -8.43 3.24
CA VAL A 293 5.64 -9.50 3.96
C VAL A 293 5.66 -10.75 3.06
N PRO A 294 6.13 -11.91 3.55
CA PRO A 294 6.21 -13.10 2.71
C PRO A 294 4.83 -13.58 2.26
N PHE A 295 4.73 -14.00 1.00
CA PHE A 295 3.48 -14.50 0.38
C PHE A 295 2.80 -15.60 1.20
N SER A 296 3.60 -16.45 1.87
CA SER A 296 3.09 -17.47 2.80
C SER A 296 2.21 -16.93 3.94
N ARG A 297 2.19 -15.59 4.17
CA ARG A 297 1.25 -14.96 5.10
C ARG A 297 -0.19 -15.16 4.66
N PHE A 298 -0.43 -15.22 3.36
CA PHE A 298 -1.75 -15.41 2.75
C PHE A 298 -2.21 -16.86 2.72
N ASN A 299 -1.38 -17.82 3.13
CA ASN A 299 -1.81 -19.18 3.43
C ASN A 299 -2.69 -19.26 4.70
N LYS A 300 -2.84 -18.14 5.42
CA LYS A 300 -3.74 -18.01 6.57
C LYS A 300 -4.80 -16.99 6.25
N LYS A 301 -6.07 -17.39 6.45
CA LYS A 301 -7.24 -16.56 6.21
C LYS A 301 -7.10 -15.17 6.86
N VAL A 302 -7.37 -14.15 6.08
CA VAL A 302 -7.59 -12.78 6.54
C VAL A 302 -9.09 -12.52 6.48
N ARG A 303 -9.69 -12.01 7.54
CA ARG A 303 -11.15 -11.88 7.65
C ARG A 303 -11.64 -10.53 7.12
N ASP A 304 -12.85 -10.49 6.57
CA ASP A 304 -13.52 -9.26 6.10
C ASP A 304 -13.59 -8.16 7.17
N LYS A 305 -13.76 -8.54 8.45
CA LYS A 305 -13.70 -7.58 9.56
C LYS A 305 -12.39 -6.79 9.59
N HIS A 306 -11.28 -7.39 9.18
CA HIS A 306 -10.00 -6.71 9.10
C HIS A 306 -9.99 -5.72 7.93
N MET A 307 -10.56 -6.09 6.79
CA MET A 307 -10.70 -5.19 5.63
C MET A 307 -11.55 -3.98 5.95
N ARG A 308 -12.73 -4.18 6.58
CA ARG A 308 -13.57 -3.07 7.07
C ARG A 308 -12.84 -2.14 8.04
N HIS A 309 -12.00 -2.68 8.92
CA HIS A 309 -11.14 -1.84 9.77
C HIS A 309 -10.13 -1.05 8.94
N LEU A 310 -9.53 -1.66 7.91
CA LEU A 310 -8.55 -1.01 7.04
C LEU A 310 -9.14 0.13 6.20
N ARG A 311 -10.44 0.12 5.88
CA ARG A 311 -11.10 1.29 5.27
C ARG A 311 -10.85 2.56 6.08
N ASN A 312 -10.92 2.45 7.42
CA ASN A 312 -10.65 3.57 8.32
C ASN A 312 -9.16 3.83 8.59
N VAL A 313 -8.26 3.03 8.05
CA VAL A 313 -6.80 3.22 8.16
C VAL A 313 -6.24 3.79 6.87
N TYR A 314 -6.74 3.31 5.73
CA TYR A 314 -6.28 3.70 4.40
C TYR A 314 -6.96 4.97 3.90
N PHE A 315 -8.12 5.30 4.42
CA PHE A 315 -8.89 6.47 4.00
C PHE A 315 -9.26 7.34 5.19
N ASN A 316 -9.14 8.65 5.01
CA ASN A 316 -9.39 9.65 6.04
C ASN A 316 -10.87 10.01 6.07
N LYS A 317 -11.52 9.78 7.22
CA LYS A 317 -12.91 10.22 7.40
C LYS A 317 -13.01 11.75 7.37
N LYS A 318 -13.94 12.27 6.59
CA LYS A 318 -14.42 13.64 6.81
C LYS A 318 -14.94 13.74 8.25
N LYS A 319 -14.40 14.62 9.03
CA LYS A 319 -15.04 15.19 10.21
C LYS A 319 -15.47 16.60 9.87
#